data_6d92bc65ca53164d49010a3ed9341a1d
#
_entry.id   6d92bc65ca53164d49010a3ed9341a1d
#
_cell.length_a   1.000
_cell.length_b   1.000
_cell.length_c   1.000
_cell.angle_alpha   90.00
_cell.angle_beta   90.00
_cell.angle_gamma   90.00
#
_symmetry.space_group_name_H-M   'P 1'
#
loop_
_entity.id
_entity.type
_entity.pdbx_description
1 polymer ?
#
loop_
_entity_poly.entity_id
_entity_poly.type
_entity_poly.pdbx_seq_one_letter_code
_entity_poly.pdbx_strand_id
1 'polypeptide(L)'
;MDLAPWQEELDKRKIPKIAGEDILRWGYRPQGTFSTREAYQLKSHLDPLPDTKVWHKLWSLKHWPKITLFLWLVTHSSILTWDNLSKTGFVGTSLCILCGEAEETMNHLLNSCHYIAQIWDQAALIMRTLDRHRDSILETIANWRDQAFHSSLLNRIWKLLPGFIL
;
A
#
# COMPACT_ATOMS: atom_id res chain seq x y z
N MET A 1 -31.72 -0.82 3.10
CA MET A 1 -30.78 -1.94 2.89
C MET A 1 -31.58 -3.10 2.37
N ASP A 2 -31.34 -3.52 1.15
CA ASP A 2 -32.06 -4.64 0.54
C ASP A 2 -31.49 -5.96 1.05
N LEU A 3 -32.29 -6.73 1.79
CA LEU A 3 -31.89 -7.99 2.38
C LEU A 3 -32.12 -9.19 1.46
N ALA A 4 -32.71 -8.98 0.29
CA ALA A 4 -33.09 -10.02 -0.65
C ALA A 4 -31.94 -10.96 -1.09
N PRO A 5 -30.71 -10.46 -1.36
CA PRO A 5 -29.59 -11.33 -1.74
C PRO A 5 -29.16 -12.32 -0.63
N TRP A 6 -29.30 -11.91 0.62
CA TRP A 6 -28.92 -12.74 1.78
C TRP A 6 -29.96 -13.82 2.10
N GLN A 7 -31.23 -13.55 1.87
CA GLN A 7 -32.30 -14.53 2.07
C GLN A 7 -32.14 -15.71 1.11
N GLU A 8 -31.86 -15.46 -0.16
CA GLU A 8 -31.65 -16.53 -1.15
C GLU A 8 -30.43 -17.41 -0.81
N GLU A 9 -29.36 -16.83 -0.27
CA GLU A 9 -28.17 -17.58 0.17
C GLU A 9 -28.44 -18.39 1.45
N LEU A 10 -29.25 -17.88 2.38
CA LEU A 10 -29.64 -18.58 3.58
C LEU A 10 -30.60 -19.77 3.28
N ASP A 11 -31.50 -19.61 2.31
CA ASP A 11 -32.41 -20.68 1.91
C ASP A 11 -31.69 -21.83 1.19
N LYS A 12 -30.60 -21.54 0.47
CA LYS A 12 -29.72 -22.58 -0.10
C LYS A 12 -28.99 -23.41 0.94
N ARG A 13 -28.72 -22.84 2.12
CA ARG A 13 -28.10 -23.54 3.23
C ARG A 13 -29.21 -24.17 4.07
N LYS A 14 -29.44 -25.47 3.95
CA LYS A 14 -30.36 -26.23 4.83
C LYS A 14 -29.86 -26.16 6.27
N ILE A 15 -30.14 -25.06 6.97
CA ILE A 15 -29.77 -24.88 8.36
C ILE A 15 -30.79 -25.68 9.18
N PRO A 16 -30.36 -26.69 9.95
CA PRO A 16 -31.29 -27.45 10.80
C PRO A 16 -31.83 -26.49 11.86
N LYS A 17 -33.17 -26.36 11.91
CA LYS A 17 -33.84 -25.61 12.96
C LYS A 17 -33.81 -26.46 14.23
N ILE A 18 -32.87 -26.18 15.11
CA ILE A 18 -32.84 -26.80 16.46
C ILE A 18 -33.58 -25.85 17.39
N ALA A 19 -34.55 -26.40 18.16
CA ALA A 19 -35.28 -25.64 19.17
C ALA A 19 -34.31 -25.15 20.25
N GLY A 20 -34.16 -23.85 20.42
CA GLY A 20 -33.26 -23.21 21.39
C GLY A 20 -33.11 -21.75 21.11
N GLU A 21 -32.45 -21.00 22.00
CA GLU A 21 -32.10 -19.61 21.79
C GLU A 21 -30.95 -19.49 20.79
N ASP A 22 -31.02 -18.50 19.90
CA ASP A 22 -29.94 -18.19 18.95
C ASP A 22 -28.72 -17.63 19.70
N ILE A 23 -27.61 -18.33 19.59
CA ILE A 23 -26.35 -17.90 20.19
C ILE A 23 -25.43 -17.39 19.11
N LEU A 24 -25.04 -16.13 19.22
CA LEU A 24 -24.03 -15.53 18.32
C LEU A 24 -22.67 -16.18 18.56
N ARG A 25 -22.13 -16.86 17.56
CA ARG A 25 -20.84 -17.53 17.62
C ARG A 25 -19.89 -16.96 16.59
N TRP A 26 -18.63 -16.83 16.98
CA TRP A 26 -17.56 -16.39 16.08
C TRP A 26 -16.81 -17.59 15.49
N GLY A 27 -16.70 -17.63 14.16
CA GLY A 27 -15.94 -18.67 13.46
C GLY A 27 -16.59 -20.05 13.47
N TYR A 28 -15.80 -21.07 13.13
CA TYR A 28 -16.28 -22.45 12.96
C TYR A 28 -16.11 -23.31 14.22
N ARG A 29 -15.59 -22.76 15.32
CA ARG A 29 -15.34 -23.52 16.55
C ARG A 29 -16.61 -23.70 17.39
N PRO A 30 -16.77 -24.85 18.06
CA PRO A 30 -17.95 -25.11 18.89
C PRO A 30 -18.17 -24.09 20.01
N GLN A 31 -17.09 -23.52 20.54
CA GLN A 31 -17.15 -22.52 21.62
C GLN A 31 -17.41 -21.10 21.13
N GLY A 32 -17.14 -20.81 19.84
CA GLY A 32 -17.51 -19.56 19.16
C GLY A 32 -17.09 -18.25 19.83
N THR A 33 -16.02 -18.26 20.63
CA THR A 33 -15.50 -17.06 21.27
C THR A 33 -14.69 -16.22 20.27
N PHE A 34 -14.88 -14.91 20.30
CA PHE A 34 -14.14 -13.99 19.45
C PHE A 34 -12.64 -14.06 19.77
N SER A 35 -11.83 -14.13 18.72
CA SER A 35 -10.39 -14.02 18.79
C SER A 35 -9.90 -13.03 17.74
N THR A 36 -9.13 -12.01 18.17
CA THR A 36 -8.50 -11.04 17.27
C THR A 36 -7.60 -11.73 16.24
N ARG A 37 -6.93 -12.81 16.64
CA ARG A 37 -6.09 -13.62 15.75
C ARG A 37 -6.90 -14.25 14.61
N GLU A 38 -8.06 -14.85 14.93
CA GLU A 38 -8.94 -15.45 13.90
C GLU A 38 -9.59 -14.41 13.02
N ALA A 39 -9.99 -13.26 13.58
CA ALA A 39 -10.49 -12.14 12.80
C ALA A 39 -9.45 -11.64 11.80
N TYR A 40 -8.19 -11.51 12.23
CA TYR A 40 -7.08 -11.10 11.37
C TYR A 40 -6.79 -12.13 10.28
N GLN A 41 -6.81 -13.43 10.61
CA GLN A 41 -6.63 -14.48 9.63
C GLN A 41 -7.74 -14.50 8.59
N LEU A 42 -9.01 -14.35 9.00
CA LEU A 42 -10.14 -14.26 8.07
C LEU A 42 -9.98 -13.07 7.14
N LYS A 43 -9.65 -11.90 7.66
CA LYS A 43 -9.42 -10.70 6.84
C LYS A 43 -8.25 -10.89 5.86
N SER A 44 -7.14 -11.47 6.30
CA SER A 44 -5.97 -11.68 5.44
C SER A 44 -6.20 -12.73 4.34
N HIS A 45 -7.19 -13.63 4.51
CA HIS A 45 -7.63 -14.54 3.46
C HIS A 45 -8.55 -13.87 2.45
N LEU A 46 -9.37 -12.90 2.89
CA LEU A 46 -10.29 -12.15 2.02
C LEU A 46 -9.57 -11.07 1.22
N ASP A 47 -8.59 -10.42 1.86
CA ASP A 47 -7.74 -9.40 1.24
C ASP A 47 -6.30 -9.95 1.19
N PRO A 48 -5.88 -10.61 0.09
CA PRO A 48 -4.50 -11.05 -0.03
C PRO A 48 -3.58 -9.84 0.10
N LEU A 49 -2.70 -9.88 1.10
CA LEU A 49 -1.71 -8.83 1.32
C LEU A 49 -0.90 -8.61 0.05
N PRO A 50 -0.67 -7.36 -0.36
CA PRO A 50 0.21 -7.06 -1.47
C PRO A 50 1.57 -7.71 -1.23
N ASP A 51 2.23 -8.11 -2.30
CA ASP A 51 3.42 -8.96 -2.36
C ASP A 51 4.37 -8.77 -1.16
N THR A 52 4.44 -9.78 -0.30
CA THR A 52 5.29 -9.80 0.90
C THR A 52 6.76 -9.53 0.60
N LYS A 53 7.21 -9.69 -0.64
CA LYS A 53 8.58 -9.41 -1.09
C LYS A 53 8.94 -7.94 -0.95
N VAL A 54 8.01 -7.02 -1.24
CA VAL A 54 8.23 -5.57 -1.08
C VAL A 54 8.46 -5.23 0.40
N TRP A 55 7.74 -5.88 1.31
CA TRP A 55 7.87 -5.70 2.77
C TRP A 55 9.23 -6.09 3.29
N HIS A 56 9.70 -7.30 2.95
CA HIS A 56 11.02 -7.75 3.34
C HIS A 56 12.12 -6.83 2.78
N LYS A 57 11.91 -6.31 1.57
CA LYS A 57 12.83 -5.33 0.99
C LYS A 57 12.88 -4.05 1.81
N LEU A 58 11.75 -3.44 2.12
CA LEU A 58 11.69 -2.17 2.87
C LEU A 58 12.33 -2.28 4.26
N TRP A 59 11.97 -3.33 5.01
CA TRP A 59 12.54 -3.55 6.35
C TRP A 59 14.03 -3.88 6.33
N SER A 60 14.55 -4.44 5.24
CA SER A 60 15.98 -4.72 5.10
C SER A 60 16.83 -3.50 4.76
N LEU A 61 16.21 -2.35 4.40
CA LEU A 61 16.91 -1.14 3.96
C LEU A 61 17.60 -0.37 5.10
N LYS A 62 17.31 -0.67 6.35
CA LYS A 62 17.87 0.01 7.53
C LYS A 62 17.76 1.54 7.48
N HIS A 63 16.68 2.05 6.93
CA HIS A 63 16.32 3.47 7.00
C HIS A 63 15.97 3.88 8.43
N TRP A 64 15.96 5.16 8.69
CA TRP A 64 15.37 5.70 9.91
C TRP A 64 13.88 5.29 9.98
N PRO A 65 13.34 5.00 11.18
CA PRO A 65 11.99 4.49 11.34
C PRO A 65 10.91 5.34 10.65
N LYS A 66 11.07 6.68 10.65
CA LYS A 66 10.15 7.61 9.96
C LYS A 66 10.10 7.37 8.44
N ILE A 67 11.27 7.17 7.83
CA ILE A 67 11.38 6.92 6.38
C ILE A 67 10.79 5.55 6.05
N THR A 68 11.10 4.54 6.84
CA THR A 68 10.54 3.20 6.65
C THR A 68 9.02 3.21 6.75
N LEU A 69 8.47 3.92 7.75
CA LEU A 69 7.03 4.07 7.91
C LEU A 69 6.41 4.81 6.72
N PHE A 70 7.04 5.89 6.26
CA PHE A 70 6.56 6.63 5.09
C PHE A 70 6.53 5.75 3.83
N LEU A 71 7.63 5.05 3.54
CA LEU A 71 7.68 4.10 2.42
C LEU A 71 6.63 2.98 2.56
N TRP A 72 6.35 2.57 3.79
CA TRP A 72 5.29 1.63 4.08
C TRP A 72 3.91 2.20 3.70
N LEU A 73 3.61 3.43 4.09
CA LEU A 73 2.36 4.11 3.71
C LEU A 73 2.25 4.28 2.18
N VAL A 74 3.36 4.60 1.50
CA VAL A 74 3.41 4.69 0.04
C VAL A 74 3.05 3.35 -0.60
N THR A 75 3.64 2.24 -0.13
CA THR A 75 3.35 0.91 -0.69
C THR A 75 1.93 0.44 -0.44
N HIS A 76 1.23 0.99 0.57
CA HIS A 76 -0.20 0.74 0.82
C HIS A 76 -1.12 1.77 0.15
N SER A 77 -0.58 2.71 -0.63
CA SER A 77 -1.36 3.82 -1.18
C SER A 77 -2.16 4.58 -0.11
N SER A 78 -1.57 4.70 1.10
CA SER A 78 -2.23 5.23 2.29
C SER A 78 -1.70 6.59 2.76
N ILE A 79 -0.87 7.26 1.94
CA ILE A 79 -0.46 8.64 2.23
C ILE A 79 -1.64 9.60 2.02
N LEU A 80 -1.65 10.70 2.76
CA LEU A 80 -2.73 11.69 2.77
C LEU A 80 -2.62 12.65 1.57
N THR A 81 -2.64 12.10 0.36
CA THR A 81 -2.81 12.86 -0.89
C THR A 81 -4.27 13.18 -1.11
N TRP A 82 -4.56 14.15 -1.96
CA TRP A 82 -5.93 14.60 -2.19
C TRP A 82 -6.88 13.47 -2.60
N ASP A 83 -6.42 12.56 -3.46
CA ASP A 83 -7.20 11.39 -3.90
C ASP A 83 -7.61 10.47 -2.74
N ASN A 84 -6.84 10.43 -1.64
CA ASN A 84 -7.20 9.68 -0.43
C ASN A 84 -8.03 10.52 0.53
N LEU A 85 -7.74 11.82 0.69
CA LEU A 85 -8.49 12.72 1.55
C LEU A 85 -9.93 12.91 1.06
N SER A 86 -10.15 13.04 -0.24
CA SER A 86 -11.48 13.18 -0.83
C SER A 86 -12.40 11.99 -0.53
N LYS A 87 -11.86 10.77 -0.45
CA LYS A 87 -12.60 9.56 -0.06
C LYS A 87 -13.12 9.61 1.38
N THR A 88 -12.48 10.41 2.24
CA THR A 88 -12.89 10.59 3.65
C THR A 88 -13.80 11.80 3.84
N GLY A 89 -14.22 12.46 2.75
CA GLY A 89 -15.17 13.58 2.79
C GLY A 89 -14.53 14.97 2.90
N PHE A 90 -13.21 15.09 2.77
CA PHE A 90 -12.57 16.40 2.66
C PHE A 90 -12.97 17.10 1.36
N VAL A 91 -13.19 18.41 1.43
CA VAL A 91 -13.55 19.26 0.28
C VAL A 91 -12.51 20.35 0.12
N GLY A 92 -11.97 20.51 -1.09
CA GLY A 92 -10.95 21.50 -1.40
C GLY A 92 -10.46 21.40 -2.84
N THR A 93 -9.31 21.97 -3.13
CA THR A 93 -8.69 21.89 -4.46
C THR A 93 -7.99 20.57 -4.64
N SER A 94 -8.23 19.90 -5.78
CA SER A 94 -7.56 18.64 -6.12
C SER A 94 -6.20 18.82 -6.78
N LEU A 95 -5.73 20.06 -6.97
CA LEU A 95 -4.50 20.35 -7.69
C LEU A 95 -3.26 20.02 -6.86
N CYS A 96 -2.27 19.45 -7.51
CA CYS A 96 -0.97 19.16 -6.92
C CYS A 96 -0.33 20.40 -6.32
N ILE A 97 0.06 20.34 -5.06
CA ILE A 97 0.67 21.46 -4.34
C ILE A 97 2.03 21.89 -4.93
N LEU A 98 2.73 21.01 -5.64
CA LEU A 98 4.03 21.32 -6.23
C LEU A 98 3.91 22.02 -7.57
N CYS A 99 3.11 21.51 -8.49
CA CYS A 99 3.02 22.07 -9.83
C CYS A 99 1.78 22.94 -10.08
N GLY A 100 0.70 22.72 -9.33
CA GLY A 100 -0.56 23.44 -9.54
C GLY A 100 -1.30 23.11 -10.86
N GLU A 101 -0.84 22.15 -11.64
CA GLU A 101 -1.31 21.87 -13.01
C GLU A 101 -2.14 20.59 -13.12
N ALA A 102 -1.82 19.58 -12.32
CA ALA A 102 -2.42 18.26 -12.39
C ALA A 102 -3.07 17.89 -11.06
N GLU A 103 -3.94 16.87 -11.09
CA GLU A 103 -4.56 16.34 -9.89
C GLU A 103 -3.53 15.70 -8.95
N GLU A 104 -3.64 15.99 -7.64
CA GLU A 104 -2.78 15.45 -6.61
C GLU A 104 -3.17 14.01 -6.30
N THR A 105 -2.53 13.09 -7.01
CA THR A 105 -2.54 11.66 -6.68
C THR A 105 -1.19 11.27 -6.10
N MET A 106 -1.14 10.15 -5.38
CA MET A 106 0.13 9.63 -4.85
C MET A 106 1.16 9.45 -5.96
N ASN A 107 0.76 8.89 -7.10
CA ASN A 107 1.68 8.67 -8.20
C ASN A 107 2.14 9.98 -8.85
N HIS A 108 1.23 10.96 -8.98
CA HIS A 108 1.63 12.26 -9.50
C HIS A 108 2.63 12.94 -8.56
N LEU A 109 2.28 13.07 -7.28
CA LEU A 109 3.07 13.79 -6.28
C LEU A 109 4.47 13.21 -6.09
N LEU A 110 4.63 11.88 -6.14
CA LEU A 110 5.89 11.21 -5.81
C LEU A 110 6.68 10.71 -7.03
N ASN A 111 6.08 10.68 -8.22
CA ASN A 111 6.72 10.12 -9.40
C ASN A 111 6.62 11.01 -10.65
N SER A 112 5.41 11.38 -11.08
CA SER A 112 5.18 11.99 -12.38
C SER A 112 5.09 13.52 -12.36
N CYS A 113 4.99 14.18 -11.22
CA CYS A 113 5.10 15.63 -11.13
C CYS A 113 6.43 16.10 -11.70
N HIS A 114 6.43 17.13 -12.58
CA HIS A 114 7.63 17.56 -13.27
C HIS A 114 8.76 17.99 -12.32
N TYR A 115 8.46 18.55 -11.16
CA TYR A 115 9.47 18.88 -10.14
C TYR A 115 10.14 17.62 -9.57
N ILE A 116 9.32 16.61 -9.21
CA ILE A 116 9.84 15.36 -8.67
C ILE A 116 10.53 14.54 -9.74
N ALA A 117 9.99 14.53 -10.97
CA ALA A 117 10.61 13.86 -12.11
C ALA A 117 12.03 14.35 -12.35
N GLN A 118 12.28 15.69 -12.27
CA GLN A 118 13.62 16.24 -12.38
C GLN A 118 14.58 15.72 -11.30
N ILE A 119 14.12 15.58 -10.05
CA ILE A 119 14.94 15.04 -8.96
C ILE A 119 15.30 13.58 -9.24
N TRP A 120 14.34 12.78 -9.68
CA TRP A 120 14.59 11.40 -10.06
C TRP A 120 15.57 11.29 -11.24
N ASP A 121 15.44 12.18 -12.25
CA ASP A 121 16.33 12.20 -13.42
C ASP A 121 17.76 12.59 -13.03
N GLN A 122 17.92 13.57 -12.17
CA GLN A 122 19.23 13.95 -11.64
C GLN A 122 19.86 12.81 -10.83
N ALA A 123 19.09 12.14 -9.99
CA ALA A 123 19.55 10.98 -9.25
C ALA A 123 20.01 9.85 -10.18
N ALA A 124 19.23 9.55 -11.22
CA ALA A 124 19.57 8.55 -12.24
C ALA A 124 20.84 8.94 -13.01
N LEU A 125 21.00 10.22 -13.36
CA LEU A 125 22.18 10.74 -14.05
C LEU A 125 23.46 10.60 -13.19
N ILE A 126 23.38 11.01 -11.90
CA ILE A 126 24.52 10.93 -10.97
C ILE A 126 24.94 9.48 -10.79
N MET A 127 23.99 8.56 -10.67
CA MET A 127 24.24 7.15 -10.48
C MET A 127 24.53 6.39 -11.80
N ARG A 128 24.49 7.10 -12.95
CA ARG A 128 24.67 6.53 -14.30
C ARG A 128 23.74 5.35 -14.59
N THR A 129 22.49 5.46 -14.15
CA THR A 129 21.45 4.47 -14.40
C THR A 129 20.62 4.93 -15.57
N LEU A 130 20.45 4.07 -16.59
CA LEU A 130 19.84 4.45 -17.85
C LEU A 130 18.34 4.26 -17.91
N ASP A 131 17.78 3.45 -17.02
CA ASP A 131 16.39 3.06 -17.16
C ASP A 131 15.62 3.27 -15.86
N ARG A 132 14.63 4.13 -15.96
CA ARG A 132 13.67 4.37 -14.91
C ARG A 132 12.27 4.08 -15.46
N HIS A 133 11.65 3.03 -14.96
CA HIS A 133 10.22 2.84 -15.17
C HIS A 133 9.46 3.97 -14.47
N ARG A 134 8.87 4.88 -15.26
CA ARG A 134 8.15 6.06 -14.76
C ARG A 134 6.66 5.81 -14.57
N ASP A 135 6.19 4.60 -14.83
CA ASP A 135 4.76 4.32 -14.91
C ASP A 135 4.08 4.37 -13.53
N SER A 136 4.76 3.89 -12.50
CA SER A 136 4.23 3.89 -11.14
C SER A 136 5.32 4.04 -10.09
N ILE A 137 5.02 4.82 -9.03
CA ILE A 137 5.91 4.94 -7.86
C ILE A 137 6.13 3.57 -7.19
N LEU A 138 5.12 2.70 -7.19
CA LEU A 138 5.22 1.36 -6.61
C LEU A 138 6.21 0.49 -7.40
N GLU A 139 6.16 0.53 -8.72
CA GLU A 139 7.11 -0.16 -9.59
C GLU A 139 8.51 0.41 -9.46
N THR A 140 8.63 1.73 -9.38
CA THR A 140 9.90 2.40 -9.13
C THR A 140 10.55 1.90 -7.84
N ILE A 141 9.79 1.81 -6.75
CA ILE A 141 10.29 1.29 -5.46
C ILE A 141 10.59 -0.22 -5.55
N ALA A 142 9.71 -1.00 -6.18
CA ALA A 142 9.86 -2.44 -6.29
C ALA A 142 11.12 -2.83 -7.08
N ASN A 143 11.39 -2.12 -8.18
CA ASN A 143 12.49 -2.41 -9.10
C ASN A 143 13.79 -1.70 -8.70
N TRP A 144 13.76 -0.78 -7.72
CA TRP A 144 14.90 0.05 -7.36
C TRP A 144 16.16 -0.70 -6.96
N ARG A 145 16.05 -1.94 -6.47
CA ARG A 145 17.18 -2.69 -5.89
C ARG A 145 18.01 -3.51 -6.86
N ASP A 146 17.60 -3.60 -8.11
CA ASP A 146 18.20 -4.58 -9.04
C ASP A 146 19.51 -4.12 -9.69
N GLN A 147 19.97 -2.90 -9.35
CA GLN A 147 21.26 -2.41 -9.82
C GLN A 147 22.37 -2.65 -8.81
N ALA A 148 23.48 -3.23 -9.29
CA ALA A 148 24.68 -3.44 -8.51
C ALA A 148 25.81 -2.53 -9.03
N PHE A 149 26.42 -1.78 -8.16
CA PHE A 149 27.60 -0.96 -8.44
C PHE A 149 28.88 -1.64 -7.97
N HIS A 150 30.00 -1.36 -8.60
CA HIS A 150 31.31 -1.89 -8.19
C HIS A 150 31.73 -1.38 -6.78
N SER A 151 31.25 -0.22 -6.37
CA SER A 151 31.55 0.36 -5.06
C SER A 151 30.50 -0.02 -4.02
N SER A 152 30.95 -0.53 -2.87
CA SER A 152 30.09 -0.84 -1.72
C SER A 152 29.37 0.41 -1.19
N LEU A 153 30.03 1.58 -1.22
CA LEU A 153 29.46 2.85 -0.82
C LEU A 153 28.31 3.24 -1.76
N LEU A 154 28.51 3.17 -3.08
CA LEU A 154 27.48 3.49 -4.06
C LEU A 154 26.28 2.54 -3.94
N ASN A 155 26.49 1.25 -3.68
CA ASN A 155 25.42 0.32 -3.40
C ASN A 155 24.59 0.71 -2.15
N ARG A 156 25.25 1.22 -1.12
CA ARG A 156 24.55 1.69 0.09
C ARG A 156 23.75 2.96 -0.18
N ILE A 157 24.35 3.94 -0.85
CA ILE A 157 23.67 5.20 -1.25
C ILE A 157 22.47 4.87 -2.12
N TRP A 158 22.65 4.04 -3.15
CA TRP A 158 21.59 3.63 -4.06
C TRP A 158 20.39 3.01 -3.32
N LYS A 159 20.66 2.10 -2.38
CA LYS A 159 19.60 1.45 -1.59
C LYS A 159 18.78 2.43 -0.73
N LEU A 160 19.42 3.51 -0.28
CA LEU A 160 18.79 4.49 0.60
C LEU A 160 18.11 5.64 -0.16
N LEU A 161 18.47 5.83 -1.43
CA LEU A 161 18.08 6.99 -2.22
C LEU A 161 16.57 7.23 -2.32
N PRO A 162 15.70 6.20 -2.54
CA PRO A 162 14.26 6.42 -2.58
C PRO A 162 13.70 7.03 -1.31
N GLY A 163 14.22 6.62 -0.16
CA GLY A 163 13.79 7.16 1.13
C GLY A 163 14.26 8.59 1.42
N PHE A 164 15.16 9.14 0.58
CA PHE A 164 15.61 10.52 0.68
C PHE A 164 15.02 11.42 -0.41
N ILE A 165 14.56 10.86 -1.50
CA ILE A 165 13.88 11.61 -2.57
C ILE A 165 12.41 11.81 -2.22
N LEU A 166 11.76 10.78 -1.65
CA LEU A 166 10.37 10.81 -1.22
C LEU A 166 10.22 11.42 0.16
#